data_cc78324f8f734b19721a5ad7979ce075
#
_entry.id   cc78324f8f734b19721a5ad7979ce075
#
_cell.length_a   1.000
_cell.length_b   1.000
_cell.length_c   1.000
_cell.angle_alpha   90.00
_cell.angle_beta   90.00
_cell.angle_gamma   90.00
#
_symmetry.space_group_name_H-M   'P 1'
#
loop_
_entity.id
_entity.type
_entity.pdbx_description
1 polymer ?
#
loop_
_entity_poly.entity_id
_entity_poly.type
_entity_poly.pdbx_seq_one_letter_code
_entity_poly.pdbx_strand_id
1 'polypeptide(L)'
;MREKGWSPNPIDIICFTHFHADHISGLPGMLLTMGNAERTEPLLLIGPKGLTKVVASLRVIAPELPFEVKCIEITENAQTFSFEGFRLEAFRVNHNVLCYGYSMVIDRAGRFDKDRAMEQEIPMKFWSRLQKGETLEENGRVFTPDMVLGAERKGLKVTYSTDTRPTES
;
A
#
# COMPACT_ATOMS: atom_id res chain seq x y z
N MET A 1 9.07 14.94 -9.15
CA MET A 1 9.60 15.02 -7.76
C MET A 1 10.52 16.22 -7.60
N ARG A 2 11.60 16.36 -8.37
CA ARG A 2 12.55 17.49 -8.27
C ARG A 2 11.88 18.86 -8.33
N GLU A 3 11.02 19.10 -9.28
CA GLU A 3 10.30 20.38 -9.43
C GLU A 3 9.38 20.75 -8.26
N LYS A 4 8.95 19.75 -7.48
CA LYS A 4 8.10 19.93 -6.29
C LYS A 4 8.90 19.90 -4.99
N GLY A 5 10.21 19.75 -5.04
CA GLY A 5 11.06 19.64 -3.85
C GLY A 5 10.82 18.38 -3.02
N TRP A 6 10.20 17.34 -3.60
CA TRP A 6 9.92 16.10 -2.87
C TRP A 6 11.13 15.18 -2.86
N SER A 7 11.52 14.73 -1.68
CA SER A 7 12.51 13.67 -1.51
C SER A 7 11.93 12.33 -1.94
N PRO A 8 12.70 11.46 -2.62
CA PRO A 8 12.29 10.08 -2.86
C PRO A 8 12.43 9.18 -1.61
N ASN A 9 13.09 9.65 -0.57
CA ASN A 9 13.43 8.85 0.62
C ASN A 9 12.23 8.25 1.35
N PRO A 10 11.08 8.95 1.52
CA PRO A 10 9.91 8.40 2.19
C PRO A 10 9.09 7.44 1.31
N ILE A 11 9.55 7.07 0.13
CA ILE A 11 8.82 6.11 -0.72
C ILE A 11 9.17 4.69 -0.27
N ASP A 12 8.19 3.96 0.26
CA ASP A 12 8.38 2.58 0.73
C ASP A 12 7.93 1.54 -0.29
N ILE A 13 7.02 1.92 -1.19
CA ILE A 13 6.45 1.02 -2.20
C ILE A 13 6.43 1.71 -3.57
N ILE A 14 6.90 0.99 -4.59
CA ILE A 14 6.76 1.38 -6.00
C ILE A 14 5.99 0.30 -6.72
N CYS A 15 4.90 0.69 -7.41
CA CYS A 15 4.07 -0.21 -8.19
C CYS A 15 4.31 0.02 -9.69
N PHE A 16 4.67 -1.04 -10.41
CA PHE A 16 4.85 -0.99 -11.86
C PHE A 16 3.60 -1.51 -12.55
N THR A 17 3.04 -0.72 -13.43
CA THR A 17 1.89 -1.12 -14.24
C THR A 17 2.27 -2.17 -15.26
N HIS A 18 3.39 -1.98 -15.95
CA HIS A 18 3.97 -2.87 -16.96
C HIS A 18 5.44 -2.52 -17.22
N PHE A 19 6.10 -3.23 -18.17
CA PHE A 19 7.55 -3.12 -18.38
C PHE A 19 7.94 -2.45 -19.70
N HIS A 20 7.11 -1.57 -20.28
CA HIS A 20 7.60 -0.72 -21.35
C HIS A 20 8.68 0.23 -20.81
N ALA A 21 9.65 0.57 -21.67
CA ALA A 21 10.85 1.28 -21.24
C ALA A 21 10.54 2.65 -20.60
N ASP A 22 9.58 3.38 -21.15
CA ASP A 22 9.15 4.67 -20.64
C ASP A 22 8.50 4.62 -19.25
N HIS A 23 8.11 3.42 -18.78
CA HIS A 23 7.53 3.20 -17.45
C HIS A 23 8.53 2.65 -16.42
N ILE A 24 9.63 2.01 -16.84
CA ILE A 24 10.53 1.34 -15.89
C ILE A 24 12.01 1.71 -16.04
N SER A 25 12.46 2.26 -17.16
CA SER A 25 13.88 2.52 -17.39
C SER A 25 14.50 3.53 -16.42
N GLY A 26 13.70 4.37 -15.79
CA GLY A 26 14.14 5.31 -14.76
C GLY A 26 14.49 4.69 -13.41
N LEU A 27 14.14 3.42 -13.18
CA LEU A 27 14.31 2.76 -11.89
C LEU A 27 15.76 2.77 -11.37
N PRO A 28 16.81 2.42 -12.16
CA PRO A 28 18.18 2.44 -11.63
C PRO A 28 18.62 3.80 -11.12
N GLY A 29 18.32 4.87 -11.86
CA GLY A 29 18.63 6.23 -11.45
C GLY A 29 17.87 6.66 -10.20
N MET A 30 16.63 6.21 -10.03
CA MET A 30 15.84 6.46 -8.82
C MET A 30 16.44 5.73 -7.62
N LEU A 31 16.81 4.45 -7.76
CA LEU A 31 17.43 3.67 -6.69
C LEU A 31 18.74 4.29 -6.22
N LEU A 32 19.61 4.73 -7.15
CA LEU A 32 20.86 5.43 -6.83
C LEU A 32 20.57 6.77 -6.11
N THR A 33 19.55 7.51 -6.54
CA THR A 33 19.15 8.76 -5.88
C THR A 33 18.70 8.52 -4.44
N MET A 34 17.94 7.44 -4.20
CA MET A 34 17.51 7.04 -2.85
C MET A 34 18.71 6.61 -1.98
N GLY A 35 19.65 5.86 -2.55
CA GLY A 35 20.87 5.46 -1.86
C GLY A 35 21.75 6.66 -1.48
N ASN A 36 21.90 7.61 -2.40
CA ASN A 36 22.66 8.85 -2.15
C ASN A 36 21.97 9.77 -1.13
N ALA A 37 20.67 9.58 -0.89
CA ALA A 37 19.92 10.26 0.16
C ALA A 37 19.91 9.46 1.49
N GLU A 38 20.90 8.56 1.66
CA GLU A 38 21.16 7.78 2.88
C GLU A 38 19.98 6.87 3.30
N ARG A 39 19.15 6.40 2.34
CA ARG A 39 18.13 5.42 2.65
C ARG A 39 18.76 4.10 3.07
N THR A 40 18.32 3.55 4.19
CA THR A 40 18.69 2.22 4.69
C THR A 40 17.52 1.26 4.75
N GLU A 41 16.29 1.80 4.79
CA GLU A 41 15.07 1.00 4.88
C GLU A 41 14.78 0.25 3.57
N PRO A 42 14.29 -0.99 3.65
CA PRO A 42 13.94 -1.76 2.46
C PRO A 42 12.94 -1.04 1.55
N LEU A 43 13.09 -1.21 0.25
CA LEU A 43 12.15 -0.72 -0.76
C LEU A 43 11.39 -1.90 -1.35
N LEU A 44 10.05 -1.83 -1.34
CA LEU A 44 9.19 -2.82 -1.94
C LEU A 44 8.80 -2.42 -3.36
N LEU A 45 9.02 -3.32 -4.31
CA LEU A 45 8.57 -3.18 -5.69
C LEU A 45 7.45 -4.20 -5.95
N ILE A 46 6.31 -3.75 -6.48
CA ILE A 46 5.18 -4.59 -6.85
C ILE A 46 4.92 -4.43 -8.34
N GLY A 47 4.73 -5.51 -9.07
CA GLY A 47 4.46 -5.42 -10.50
C GLY A 47 4.10 -6.75 -11.15
N PRO A 48 3.91 -6.76 -12.47
CA PRO A 48 3.56 -7.93 -13.23
C PRO A 48 4.57 -9.08 -13.07
N LYS A 49 4.15 -10.29 -13.40
CA LYS A 49 5.03 -11.46 -13.49
C LYS A 49 6.26 -11.15 -14.35
N GLY A 50 7.45 -11.48 -13.84
CA GLY A 50 8.74 -11.18 -14.45
C GLY A 50 9.43 -9.95 -13.86
N LEU A 51 8.82 -9.25 -12.89
CA LEU A 51 9.38 -8.08 -12.22
C LEU A 51 10.79 -8.35 -11.69
N THR A 52 10.98 -9.44 -10.97
CA THR A 52 12.27 -9.80 -10.36
C THR A 52 13.39 -9.87 -11.40
N LYS A 53 13.10 -10.51 -12.53
CA LYS A 53 14.06 -10.62 -13.64
C LYS A 53 14.37 -9.26 -14.26
N VAL A 54 13.36 -8.45 -14.53
CA VAL A 54 13.52 -7.12 -15.13
C VAL A 54 14.31 -6.21 -14.19
N VAL A 55 13.98 -6.17 -12.91
CA VAL A 55 14.69 -5.38 -11.89
C VAL A 55 16.15 -5.84 -11.77
N ALA A 56 16.40 -7.14 -11.72
CA ALA A 56 17.78 -7.66 -11.68
C ALA A 56 18.59 -7.23 -12.91
N SER A 57 17.99 -7.25 -14.11
CA SER A 57 18.64 -6.81 -15.35
C SER A 57 18.95 -5.32 -15.35
N LEU A 58 18.01 -4.49 -14.90
CA LEU A 58 18.21 -3.04 -14.80
C LEU A 58 19.26 -2.67 -13.73
N ARG A 59 19.34 -3.44 -12.64
CA ARG A 59 20.30 -3.21 -11.56
C ARG A 59 21.74 -3.55 -11.93
N VAL A 60 22.02 -4.13 -13.07
CA VAL A 60 23.41 -4.31 -13.56
C VAL A 60 24.16 -2.97 -13.59
N ILE A 61 23.48 -1.85 -13.83
CA ILE A 61 24.08 -0.50 -13.82
C ILE A 61 23.95 0.22 -12.47
N ALA A 62 23.33 -0.42 -11.46
CA ALA A 62 23.20 0.07 -10.09
C ALA A 62 23.31 -1.11 -9.11
N PRO A 63 24.46 -1.84 -9.08
CA PRO A 63 24.57 -3.12 -8.38
C PRO A 63 24.54 -2.98 -6.86
N GLU A 64 25.16 -1.93 -6.34
CA GLU A 64 25.32 -1.70 -4.90
C GLU A 64 24.36 -0.62 -4.41
N LEU A 65 23.56 -0.97 -3.43
CA LEU A 65 22.61 -0.07 -2.77
C LEU A 65 22.73 -0.25 -1.26
N PRO A 66 22.62 0.82 -0.45
CA PRO A 66 22.68 0.73 1.00
C PRO A 66 21.39 0.17 1.62
N PHE A 67 20.41 -0.23 0.81
CA PHE A 67 19.13 -0.79 1.23
C PHE A 67 18.74 -2.01 0.38
N GLU A 68 17.88 -2.84 0.95
CA GLU A 68 17.32 -4.01 0.28
C GLU A 68 16.22 -3.61 -0.71
N VAL A 69 16.18 -4.24 -1.88
CA VAL A 69 15.08 -4.13 -2.85
C VAL A 69 14.32 -5.44 -2.89
N LYS A 70 13.08 -5.43 -2.43
CA LYS A 70 12.17 -6.58 -2.41
C LYS A 70 11.22 -6.51 -3.59
N CYS A 71 11.00 -7.62 -4.28
CA CYS A 71 10.06 -7.70 -5.41
C CYS A 71 8.91 -8.63 -5.06
N ILE A 72 7.68 -8.19 -5.33
CA ILE A 72 6.48 -9.01 -5.30
C ILE A 72 5.86 -9.00 -6.70
N GLU A 73 5.72 -10.18 -7.29
CA GLU A 73 5.10 -10.37 -8.60
C GLU A 73 3.60 -10.65 -8.44
N ILE A 74 2.78 -9.95 -9.22
CA ILE A 74 1.34 -10.18 -9.29
C ILE A 74 1.11 -11.43 -10.14
N THR A 75 0.39 -12.40 -9.59
CA THR A 75 0.10 -13.69 -10.22
C THR A 75 -1.33 -13.85 -10.71
N GLU A 76 -2.23 -12.99 -10.24
CA GLU A 76 -3.67 -13.05 -10.50
C GLU A 76 -4.16 -11.84 -11.29
N ASN A 77 -5.35 -11.93 -11.89
CA ASN A 77 -5.95 -10.81 -12.60
C ASN A 77 -6.39 -9.68 -11.65
N ALA A 78 -6.71 -10.03 -10.41
CA ALA A 78 -6.96 -9.09 -9.33
C ALA A 78 -6.31 -9.63 -8.06
N GLN A 79 -5.48 -8.83 -7.40
CA GLN A 79 -4.77 -9.24 -6.20
C GLN A 79 -4.71 -8.08 -5.20
N THR A 80 -4.94 -8.40 -3.94
CA THR A 80 -4.92 -7.42 -2.84
C THR A 80 -3.72 -7.66 -1.93
N PHE A 81 -3.03 -6.59 -1.59
CA PHE A 81 -1.93 -6.56 -0.63
C PHE A 81 -2.35 -5.71 0.55
N SER A 82 -2.26 -6.26 1.77
CA SER A 82 -2.60 -5.55 2.99
C SER A 82 -1.34 -5.01 3.65
N PHE A 83 -1.37 -3.72 3.98
CA PHE A 83 -0.33 -3.00 4.71
C PHE A 83 -0.92 -2.37 5.96
N GLU A 84 -0.07 -1.91 6.87
CA GLU A 84 -0.52 -1.17 8.03
C GLU A 84 -1.20 0.15 7.59
N GLY A 85 -2.49 0.27 7.90
CA GLY A 85 -3.28 1.47 7.62
C GLY A 85 -3.86 1.59 6.20
N PHE A 86 -3.54 0.71 5.26
CA PHE A 86 -4.13 0.70 3.92
C PHE A 86 -4.03 -0.67 3.24
N ARG A 87 -4.80 -0.86 2.18
CA ARG A 87 -4.62 -1.98 1.26
C ARG A 87 -4.39 -1.45 -0.16
N LEU A 88 -3.62 -2.21 -0.92
CA LEU A 88 -3.34 -1.98 -2.33
C LEU A 88 -4.04 -3.07 -3.14
N GLU A 89 -4.92 -2.67 -4.03
CA GLU A 89 -5.65 -3.55 -4.95
C GLU A 89 -5.05 -3.39 -6.34
N ALA A 90 -4.42 -4.44 -6.86
CA ALA A 90 -3.97 -4.53 -8.24
C ALA A 90 -5.08 -5.17 -9.09
N PHE A 91 -5.34 -4.64 -10.27
CA PHE A 91 -6.33 -5.17 -11.20
C PHE A 91 -5.81 -5.09 -12.63
N ARG A 92 -6.07 -6.14 -13.40
CA ARG A 92 -5.62 -6.22 -14.79
C ARG A 92 -6.36 -5.20 -15.66
N VAL A 93 -5.62 -4.55 -16.55
CA VAL A 93 -6.17 -3.62 -17.56
C VAL A 93 -5.88 -4.12 -18.98
N ASN A 94 -6.59 -3.59 -19.95
CA ASN A 94 -6.48 -4.00 -21.35
C ASN A 94 -5.35 -3.24 -22.07
N HIS A 95 -4.21 -3.90 -22.21
CA HIS A 95 -3.05 -3.38 -22.93
C HIS A 95 -2.41 -4.49 -23.77
N ASN A 96 -1.47 -4.15 -24.67
CA ASN A 96 -0.77 -5.12 -25.53
C ASN A 96 0.25 -5.99 -24.80
N VAL A 97 0.59 -5.64 -23.55
CA VAL A 97 1.40 -6.42 -22.63
C VAL A 97 0.66 -6.62 -21.31
N LEU A 98 1.18 -7.50 -20.44
CA LEU A 98 0.62 -7.68 -19.10
C LEU A 98 0.71 -6.37 -18.32
N CYS A 99 -0.45 -5.78 -18.02
CA CYS A 99 -0.56 -4.46 -17.42
C CYS A 99 -1.60 -4.44 -16.30
N TYR A 100 -1.30 -3.71 -15.22
CA TYR A 100 -2.16 -3.56 -14.05
C TYR A 100 -2.41 -2.09 -13.73
N GLY A 101 -3.62 -1.80 -13.30
CA GLY A 101 -3.95 -0.61 -12.53
C GLY A 101 -3.87 -0.91 -11.04
N TYR A 102 -3.82 0.13 -10.22
CA TYR A 102 -3.71 0.03 -8.77
C TYR A 102 -4.69 0.95 -8.08
N SER A 103 -5.32 0.46 -7.03
CA SER A 103 -6.11 1.28 -6.11
C SER A 103 -5.52 1.19 -4.71
N MET A 104 -5.17 2.33 -4.14
CA MET A 104 -4.86 2.43 -2.72
C MET A 104 -6.15 2.73 -1.97
N VAL A 105 -6.47 1.92 -0.98
CA VAL A 105 -7.70 2.02 -0.18
C VAL A 105 -7.34 2.16 1.28
N ILE A 106 -7.88 3.20 1.91
CA ILE A 106 -7.79 3.45 3.35
C ILE A 106 -9.20 3.33 3.91
N ASP A 107 -9.45 2.26 4.66
CA ASP A 107 -10.72 2.09 5.35
C ASP A 107 -10.77 2.99 6.58
N ARG A 108 -11.92 3.52 6.87
CA ARG A 108 -12.13 4.40 8.02
C ARG A 108 -13.18 3.80 8.94
N ALA A 109 -12.74 3.35 10.10
CA ALA A 109 -13.63 2.91 11.16
C ALA A 109 -14.68 3.98 11.53
N GLY A 110 -15.75 3.57 12.12
CA GLY A 110 -16.75 4.44 12.72
C GLY A 110 -16.13 5.45 13.69
N ARG A 111 -16.84 6.53 13.96
CA ARG A 111 -16.43 7.48 14.99
C ARG A 111 -16.61 6.81 16.36
N PHE A 112 -15.61 6.97 17.24
CA PHE A 112 -15.74 6.53 18.62
C PHE A 112 -16.88 7.27 19.32
N ASP A 113 -17.77 6.51 19.92
CA ASP A 113 -18.94 6.99 20.66
C ASP A 113 -18.67 6.88 22.15
N LYS A 114 -18.36 8.02 22.75
CA LYS A 114 -18.04 8.10 24.19
C LYS A 114 -19.25 7.78 25.06
N ASP A 115 -20.43 8.19 24.64
CA ASP A 115 -21.64 8.02 25.43
C ASP A 115 -22.04 6.54 25.49
N ARG A 116 -21.97 5.84 24.35
CA ARG A 116 -22.13 4.38 24.29
C ARG A 116 -21.09 3.64 25.12
N ALA A 117 -19.82 4.10 25.10
CA ALA A 117 -18.77 3.48 25.88
C ALA A 117 -19.02 3.62 27.39
N MET A 118 -19.57 4.75 27.83
CA MET A 118 -19.96 4.98 29.22
C MET A 118 -21.22 4.20 29.59
N GLU A 119 -22.25 4.20 28.77
CA GLU A 119 -23.48 3.43 29.00
C GLU A 119 -23.22 1.92 29.11
N GLN A 120 -22.27 1.42 28.35
CA GLN A 120 -21.85 0.02 28.40
C GLN A 120 -20.77 -0.26 29.45
N GLU A 121 -20.46 0.70 30.31
CA GLU A 121 -19.48 0.56 31.39
C GLU A 121 -18.12 0.03 30.91
N ILE A 122 -17.66 0.48 29.71
CA ILE A 122 -16.39 0.06 29.14
C ILE A 122 -15.24 0.84 29.80
N PRO A 123 -14.25 0.14 30.39
CA PRO A 123 -13.12 0.83 31.03
C PRO A 123 -12.37 1.75 30.07
N MET A 124 -12.08 2.98 30.50
CA MET A 124 -11.39 3.99 29.68
C MET A 124 -10.05 3.49 29.11
N LYS A 125 -9.36 2.61 29.84
CA LYS A 125 -8.09 1.99 29.38
C LYS A 125 -8.24 1.21 28.08
N PHE A 126 -9.46 0.77 27.71
CA PHE A 126 -9.76 0.01 26.50
C PHE A 126 -10.18 0.87 25.32
N TRP A 127 -10.58 2.11 25.53
CA TRP A 127 -11.17 2.97 24.50
C TRP A 127 -10.26 3.13 23.27
N SER A 128 -8.98 3.45 23.49
CA SER A 128 -8.02 3.62 22.39
C SER A 128 -7.77 2.33 21.60
N ARG A 129 -7.79 1.19 22.27
CA ARG A 129 -7.57 -0.13 21.65
C ARG A 129 -8.79 -0.57 20.86
N LEU A 130 -9.99 -0.40 21.42
CA LEU A 130 -11.25 -0.65 20.72
C LEU A 130 -11.42 0.26 19.50
N GLN A 131 -11.03 1.54 19.62
CA GLN A 131 -11.04 2.47 18.49
C GLN A 131 -10.12 2.03 17.35
N LYS A 132 -9.04 1.30 17.66
CA LYS A 132 -8.11 0.74 16.67
C LYS A 132 -8.58 -0.61 16.10
N GLY A 133 -9.74 -1.12 16.54
CA GLY A 133 -10.30 -2.36 16.03
C GLY A 133 -9.90 -3.61 16.83
N GLU A 134 -9.25 -3.46 18.01
CA GLU A 134 -8.88 -4.59 18.84
C GLU A 134 -10.08 -5.11 19.63
N THR A 135 -10.20 -6.43 19.75
CA THR A 135 -11.12 -7.09 20.68
C THR A 135 -10.37 -7.40 21.97
N LEU A 136 -10.98 -7.11 23.10
CA LEU A 136 -10.36 -7.21 24.42
C LEU A 136 -11.23 -8.05 25.36
N GLU A 137 -10.58 -8.74 26.29
CA GLU A 137 -11.26 -9.50 27.34
C GLU A 137 -10.75 -9.13 28.72
N GLU A 138 -11.65 -8.93 29.66
CA GLU A 138 -11.33 -8.74 31.08
C GLU A 138 -12.45 -9.33 31.95
N ASN A 139 -12.07 -10.09 32.94
CA ASN A 139 -13.00 -10.73 33.92
C ASN A 139 -14.13 -11.55 33.25
N GLY A 140 -13.82 -12.23 32.12
CA GLY A 140 -14.79 -13.03 31.39
C GLY A 140 -15.76 -12.22 30.51
N ARG A 141 -15.61 -10.89 30.45
CA ARG A 141 -16.37 -10.02 29.55
C ARG A 141 -15.52 -9.63 28.34
N VAL A 142 -16.08 -9.85 27.14
CA VAL A 142 -15.46 -9.50 25.88
C VAL A 142 -15.96 -8.12 25.44
N PHE A 143 -15.02 -7.25 25.06
CA PHE A 143 -15.28 -5.91 24.53
C PHE A 143 -14.86 -5.88 23.08
N THR A 144 -15.77 -5.51 22.21
CA THR A 144 -15.58 -5.46 20.75
C THR A 144 -15.68 -4.03 20.20
N PRO A 145 -15.03 -3.72 19.08
CA PRO A 145 -15.05 -2.38 18.48
C PRO A 145 -16.47 -1.84 18.19
N ASP A 146 -17.38 -2.70 17.77
CA ASP A 146 -18.78 -2.33 17.46
C ASP A 146 -19.56 -1.81 18.66
N MET A 147 -19.14 -2.15 19.88
CA MET A 147 -19.73 -1.63 21.12
C MET A 147 -19.52 -0.12 21.27
N VAL A 148 -18.45 0.42 20.68
CA VAL A 148 -18.04 1.84 20.86
C VAL A 148 -17.87 2.61 19.56
N LEU A 149 -17.95 1.94 18.41
CA LEU A 149 -17.84 2.59 17.11
C LEU A 149 -19.23 2.82 16.52
N GLY A 150 -19.43 4.00 15.99
CA GLY A 150 -20.60 4.32 15.16
C GLY A 150 -20.53 3.65 13.79
N ALA A 151 -21.45 4.02 12.90
CA ALA A 151 -21.45 3.52 11.53
C ALA A 151 -20.10 3.77 10.82
N GLU A 152 -19.71 2.81 9.98
CA GLU A 152 -18.51 2.95 9.14
C GLU A 152 -18.56 4.24 8.35
N ARG A 153 -17.41 4.91 8.28
CA ARG A 153 -17.25 6.14 7.49
C ARG A 153 -16.71 5.80 6.11
N LYS A 154 -17.14 6.57 5.12
CA LYS A 154 -16.59 6.46 3.77
C LYS A 154 -15.05 6.56 3.85
N GLY A 155 -14.36 5.51 3.42
CA GLY A 155 -12.91 5.46 3.30
C GLY A 155 -12.38 6.36 2.19
N LEU A 156 -11.08 6.29 1.96
CA LEU A 156 -10.42 6.94 0.83
C LEU A 156 -10.00 5.86 -0.17
N LYS A 157 -10.27 6.09 -1.45
CA LYS A 157 -9.78 5.24 -2.54
C LYS A 157 -9.16 6.13 -3.60
N VAL A 158 -7.90 5.88 -3.92
CA VAL A 158 -7.19 6.53 -5.02
C VAL A 158 -6.81 5.45 -6.00
N THR A 159 -7.24 5.60 -7.25
CA THR A 159 -6.95 4.64 -8.32
C THR A 159 -6.05 5.29 -9.36
N TYR A 160 -5.01 4.57 -9.75
CA TYR A 160 -4.12 4.92 -10.84
C TYR A 160 -4.17 3.84 -11.92
N SER A 161 -4.42 4.26 -13.14
CA SER A 161 -4.32 3.42 -14.33
C SER A 161 -3.63 4.23 -15.41
N THR A 162 -2.81 3.57 -16.21
CA THR A 162 -2.16 4.15 -17.38
C THR A 162 -2.56 3.33 -18.62
N ASP A 163 -1.77 3.22 -19.59
CA ASP A 163 -1.93 2.55 -20.88
C ASP A 163 -3.00 1.43 -20.92
N THR A 164 -4.24 1.82 -21.07
CA THR A 164 -5.37 0.89 -21.17
C THR A 164 -6.32 1.32 -22.28
N ARG A 165 -6.92 0.34 -22.93
CA ARG A 165 -8.01 0.57 -23.86
C ARG A 165 -9.34 0.54 -23.10
N PRO A 166 -10.36 1.27 -23.54
CA PRO A 166 -11.70 1.11 -23.02
C PRO A 166 -12.14 -0.36 -23.10
N THR A 167 -12.76 -0.84 -22.03
CA THR A 167 -13.40 -2.14 -21.99
C THR A 167 -14.89 -1.94 -21.79
N GLU A 168 -15.72 -2.73 -22.45
CA GLU A 168 -17.14 -2.82 -22.11
C GLU A 168 -17.25 -3.42 -20.70
N SER A 169 -18.09 -2.82 -19.87
CA SER A 169 -18.34 -3.22 -18.47
C SER A 169 -19.33 -4.38 -18.39
#